data_c22d4c9c28e7847626309dfb65c6274b
#
_entry.id   c22d4c9c28e7847626309dfb65c6274b
#
_cell.length_a   1.000
_cell.length_b   1.000
_cell.length_c   1.000
_cell.angle_alpha   90.00
_cell.angle_beta   90.00
_cell.angle_gamma   90.00
#
_symmetry.space_group_name_H-M   'P 1'
#
loop_
_entity.id
_entity.type
_entity.pdbx_description
1 polymer ?
#
loop_
_entity_poly.entity_id
_entity_poly.type
_entity_poly.pdbx_seq_one_letter_code
_entity_poly.pdbx_strand_id
1 'polypeptide(L)'
;MRVRRWMVPFAVLAIAGAALAGCSSDDDDSAGGDTAASTSGGADVAGAQAEIDKFRAVPEFTAPGPAVDAAAAKGKGLAIIPASSNVPFVTTIANNMVRTGGDAGLDVSVFKNNGSPAEWTQGVSDAIAKNADSIDLLAGLDPAAISAPVQQATGQDISVVATHLYDVNQPVDPNITAAMNIPYEQAGRLLADWVITETDGDANVLVTTINQVNSTVPMVAGIEDEFATKCGDGCAVTKLDSTLAELGKLQQAVQSALTSDPDINYVINLYDSAQAPQTEAAIKALGRNDLKIATFNGTPEILETIGPDSVIAMDVAENLEWIAYGAIDQHLRLLSGAEPTTTPNIPLRVFDASNIAEATGPELGFGDSFRSGYQELWGLQ
;
A
#
# COMPACT_ATOMS: atom_id res chain seq x y z
N MET A 1 -16.91 -1.24 54.81
CA MET A 1 -15.96 -1.89 55.74
C MET A 1 -14.53 -1.67 55.27
N ARG A 2 -13.82 -0.90 56.11
CA ARG A 2 -12.35 -0.76 56.32
C ARG A 2 -11.38 -0.76 55.15
N VAL A 3 -10.94 0.44 54.90
CA VAL A 3 -9.65 0.91 54.28
C VAL A 3 -8.44 0.29 55.00
N ARG A 4 -7.42 -0.10 54.27
CA ARG A 4 -6.05 -0.22 54.78
C ARG A 4 -5.06 0.43 53.82
N ARG A 5 -4.62 1.62 54.19
CA ARG A 5 -3.41 2.32 53.69
C ARG A 5 -2.16 1.62 54.22
N TRP A 6 -1.17 1.44 53.41
CA TRP A 6 0.21 1.20 53.82
C TRP A 6 1.10 2.27 53.20
N MET A 7 1.67 3.09 54.09
CA MET A 7 2.83 3.97 53.83
C MET A 7 4.08 3.19 54.22
N VAL A 8 5.20 3.36 53.45
CA VAL A 8 6.56 3.10 53.91
C VAL A 8 7.51 4.11 53.21
N PRO A 9 8.58 4.56 53.89
CA PRO A 9 9.08 5.90 53.73
C PRO A 9 10.37 6.05 52.90
N PHE A 10 10.67 7.30 52.55
CA PHE A 10 11.90 7.83 51.96
C PHE A 10 13.18 7.48 52.74
N ALA A 11 14.28 7.17 52.04
CA ALA A 11 15.62 7.31 52.52
C ALA A 11 16.44 8.14 51.50
N VAL A 12 16.80 9.33 51.89
CA VAL A 12 17.77 10.24 51.26
C VAL A 12 19.16 9.83 51.68
N LEU A 13 20.06 9.67 50.72
CA LEU A 13 21.52 9.64 50.99
C LEU A 13 22.23 10.60 50.05
N ALA A 14 22.68 11.69 50.62
CA ALA A 14 23.62 12.66 50.01
C ALA A 14 25.05 12.23 50.30
N ILE A 15 25.93 12.19 49.34
CA ILE A 15 27.37 12.21 49.53
C ILE A 15 27.97 13.27 48.61
N ALA A 16 28.63 14.22 49.25
CA ALA A 16 29.42 15.31 48.66
C ALA A 16 30.93 14.99 48.64
N GLY A 17 31.64 15.63 47.74
CA GLY A 17 33.07 15.86 47.80
C GLY A 17 33.87 15.14 46.71
N ALA A 18 34.88 15.66 46.04
CA ALA A 18 35.65 16.87 46.13
C ALA A 18 36.44 17.04 44.82
N ALA A 19 36.73 18.26 44.48
CA ALA A 19 37.58 18.65 43.34
C ALA A 19 39.06 18.37 43.62
N LEU A 20 39.82 18.01 42.55
CA LEU A 20 41.27 18.28 42.50
C LEU A 20 41.64 18.62 41.05
N ALA A 21 42.19 19.81 40.92
CA ALA A 21 42.82 20.33 39.71
C ALA A 21 44.23 19.75 39.56
N GLY A 22 44.64 19.52 38.34
CA GLY A 22 46.02 19.19 37.98
C GLY A 22 46.26 19.50 36.51
N CYS A 23 46.97 20.62 36.23
CA CYS A 23 47.55 20.93 34.92
C CYS A 23 48.88 20.18 34.76
N SER A 24 49.16 19.67 33.56
CA SER A 24 50.44 19.88 32.85
C SER A 24 50.46 19.22 31.47
N SER A 25 50.71 20.05 30.51
CA SER A 25 51.55 20.12 29.28
C SER A 25 51.89 18.85 28.47
N ASP A 26 51.64 19.02 27.16
CA ASP A 26 52.41 18.66 25.94
C ASP A 26 52.71 17.18 25.64
N ASP A 27 52.21 16.67 24.52
CA ASP A 27 52.85 16.52 23.22
C ASP A 27 51.97 15.71 22.25
N ASP A 28 52.15 16.01 20.96
CA ASP A 28 51.56 15.46 19.74
C ASP A 28 51.34 13.94 19.70
N ASP A 29 50.17 13.49 19.18
CA ASP A 29 50.14 12.65 17.98
C ASP A 29 48.69 12.45 17.44
N SER A 30 48.61 12.52 16.12
CA SER A 30 47.42 12.38 15.32
C SER A 30 46.80 10.98 15.37
N ALA A 31 45.56 10.87 15.79
CA ALA A 31 44.69 9.72 15.41
C ALA A 31 43.26 10.21 15.25
N GLY A 32 42.69 10.00 14.05
CA GLY A 32 41.34 10.37 13.68
C GLY A 32 40.32 9.76 14.65
N GLY A 33 39.66 10.61 15.37
CA GLY A 33 38.46 10.27 16.12
C GLY A 33 37.28 10.54 15.22
N ASP A 34 36.59 9.48 14.79
CA ASP A 34 35.25 9.57 14.32
C ASP A 34 34.39 10.24 15.40
N THR A 35 34.16 11.52 15.23
CA THR A 35 33.10 12.22 15.94
C THR A 35 31.79 11.70 15.38
N ALA A 36 31.22 10.69 16.03
CA ALA A 36 29.81 10.47 15.95
C ALA A 36 29.13 11.79 16.35
N ALA A 37 28.70 12.55 15.37
CA ALA A 37 27.85 13.70 15.56
C ALA A 37 26.57 13.18 16.22
N SER A 38 26.41 13.45 17.51
CA SER A 38 25.14 13.40 18.18
C SER A 38 24.29 14.48 17.53
N THR A 39 23.54 14.11 16.50
CA THR A 39 22.50 14.97 15.92
C THR A 39 21.42 15.13 16.97
N SER A 40 21.42 16.30 17.59
CA SER A 40 20.27 16.78 18.37
C SER A 40 19.03 16.83 17.48
N GLY A 41 18.08 15.93 17.68
CA GLY A 41 16.63 16.10 17.57
C GLY A 41 16.00 16.77 16.34
N GLY A 42 16.58 16.72 15.14
CA GLY A 42 15.93 17.14 13.92
C GLY A 42 15.48 15.91 13.10
N ALA A 43 14.45 16.07 12.28
CA ALA A 43 13.98 15.01 11.38
C ALA A 43 15.08 14.57 10.40
N ASP A 44 15.11 13.28 10.05
CA ASP A 44 16.02 12.71 9.03
C ASP A 44 15.47 12.92 7.61
N VAL A 45 15.38 14.19 7.21
CA VAL A 45 14.89 14.59 5.87
C VAL A 45 15.77 14.01 4.75
N ALA A 46 17.10 13.95 4.99
CA ALA A 46 18.03 13.42 3.99
C ALA A 46 17.86 11.92 3.78
N GLY A 47 17.61 11.16 4.86
CA GLY A 47 17.30 9.74 4.78
C GLY A 47 15.96 9.47 4.08
N ALA A 48 14.94 10.30 4.38
CA ALA A 48 13.64 10.23 3.70
C ALA A 48 13.77 10.49 2.20
N GLN A 49 14.47 11.55 1.79
CA GLN A 49 14.70 11.84 0.38
C GLN A 49 15.48 10.72 -0.33
N ALA A 50 16.46 10.13 0.33
CA ALA A 50 17.24 9.04 -0.26
C ALA A 50 16.39 7.78 -0.51
N GLU A 51 15.41 7.49 0.34
CA GLU A 51 14.47 6.38 0.10
C GLU A 51 13.56 6.69 -1.10
N ILE A 52 12.97 7.88 -1.18
CA ILE A 52 12.17 8.32 -2.32
C ILE A 52 12.94 8.15 -3.63
N ASP A 53 14.20 8.61 -3.67
CA ASP A 53 15.04 8.57 -4.88
C ASP A 53 15.29 7.14 -5.38
N LYS A 54 15.39 6.15 -4.49
CA LYS A 54 15.51 4.73 -4.87
C LYS A 54 14.29 4.23 -5.62
N PHE A 55 13.09 4.68 -5.22
CA PHE A 55 11.84 4.25 -5.82
C PHE A 55 11.39 5.09 -7.04
N ARG A 56 12.17 6.10 -7.45
CA ARG A 56 11.97 6.79 -8.73
C ARG A 56 12.50 6.02 -9.95
N ALA A 57 13.40 5.07 -9.74
CA ALA A 57 13.97 4.26 -10.82
C ALA A 57 12.92 3.36 -11.47
N VAL A 58 13.10 3.10 -12.78
CA VAL A 58 12.30 2.09 -13.49
C VAL A 58 12.64 0.71 -12.92
N PRO A 59 11.67 -0.06 -12.41
CA PRO A 59 11.95 -1.37 -11.84
C PRO A 59 12.26 -2.42 -12.92
N GLU A 60 13.09 -3.40 -12.56
CA GLU A 60 13.40 -4.54 -13.42
C GLU A 60 12.51 -5.74 -13.07
N PHE A 61 12.08 -6.48 -14.11
CA PHE A 61 11.31 -7.70 -13.90
C PHE A 61 12.21 -8.80 -13.31
N THR A 62 11.70 -9.42 -12.23
CA THR A 62 12.27 -10.64 -11.66
C THR A 62 11.18 -11.70 -11.63
N ALA A 63 11.43 -12.85 -12.24
CA ALA A 63 10.48 -13.95 -12.27
C ALA A 63 10.05 -14.36 -10.83
N PRO A 64 8.74 -14.45 -10.54
CA PRO A 64 8.27 -14.78 -9.19
C PRO A 64 8.51 -16.24 -8.78
N GLY A 65 8.85 -17.10 -9.74
CA GLY A 65 9.08 -18.53 -9.50
C GLY A 65 9.50 -19.29 -10.76
N PRO A 66 9.50 -20.62 -10.72
CA PRO A 66 9.82 -21.46 -11.88
C PRO A 66 8.77 -21.32 -12.98
N ALA A 67 9.14 -21.68 -14.22
CA ALA A 67 8.23 -21.70 -15.36
C ALA A 67 7.01 -22.60 -15.10
N VAL A 68 5.88 -22.22 -15.70
CA VAL A 68 4.62 -22.94 -15.64
C VAL A 68 4.07 -23.19 -17.05
N ASP A 69 3.41 -24.32 -17.26
CA ASP A 69 2.78 -24.63 -18.53
C ASP A 69 1.34 -24.07 -18.57
N ALA A 70 1.17 -22.88 -19.12
CA ALA A 70 -0.15 -22.26 -19.24
C ALA A 70 -1.11 -23.09 -20.12
N ALA A 71 -0.61 -23.91 -21.05
CA ALA A 71 -1.45 -24.77 -21.89
C ALA A 71 -2.25 -25.82 -21.07
N ALA A 72 -1.73 -26.23 -19.93
CA ALA A 72 -2.42 -27.14 -19.00
C ALA A 72 -3.69 -26.53 -18.37
N ALA A 73 -3.74 -25.20 -18.28
CA ALA A 73 -4.88 -24.43 -17.75
C ALA A 73 -5.87 -23.96 -18.83
N LYS A 74 -5.62 -24.28 -20.11
CA LYS A 74 -6.45 -23.79 -21.22
C LYS A 74 -7.92 -24.19 -21.10
N GLY A 75 -8.80 -23.18 -21.22
CA GLY A 75 -10.26 -23.34 -21.13
C GLY A 75 -10.79 -23.48 -19.70
N LYS A 76 -9.92 -23.36 -18.69
CA LYS A 76 -10.34 -23.30 -17.29
C LYS A 76 -11.03 -21.99 -16.96
N GLY A 77 -12.06 -22.05 -16.11
CA GLY A 77 -12.89 -20.93 -15.72
C GLY A 77 -12.28 -20.16 -14.54
N LEU A 78 -12.05 -18.86 -14.71
CA LEU A 78 -11.67 -17.91 -13.65
C LEU A 78 -12.79 -16.91 -13.42
N ALA A 79 -13.28 -16.82 -12.18
CA ALA A 79 -14.26 -15.81 -11.76
C ALA A 79 -13.58 -14.76 -10.88
N ILE A 80 -13.59 -13.49 -11.31
CA ILE A 80 -13.05 -12.36 -10.56
C ILE A 80 -14.17 -11.70 -9.77
N ILE A 81 -13.99 -11.57 -8.44
CA ILE A 81 -14.89 -10.88 -7.51
C ILE A 81 -14.20 -9.62 -7.02
N PRO A 82 -14.41 -8.46 -7.64
CA PRO A 82 -13.77 -7.21 -7.23
C PRO A 82 -14.36 -6.67 -5.93
N ALA A 83 -13.57 -5.93 -5.16
CA ALA A 83 -14.06 -5.22 -3.97
C ALA A 83 -15.22 -4.28 -4.32
N SER A 84 -15.09 -3.54 -5.42
CA SER A 84 -16.18 -2.74 -6.00
C SER A 84 -15.92 -2.47 -7.48
N SER A 85 -16.95 -2.61 -8.31
CA SER A 85 -16.86 -2.26 -9.73
C SER A 85 -16.99 -0.75 -10.00
N ASN A 86 -17.12 0.08 -8.95
CA ASN A 86 -17.24 1.52 -9.07
C ASN A 86 -15.91 2.25 -8.79
N VAL A 87 -14.86 1.52 -8.40
CA VAL A 87 -13.53 2.09 -8.13
C VAL A 87 -12.65 1.92 -9.38
N PRO A 88 -12.17 2.98 -10.03
CA PRO A 88 -11.38 2.91 -11.26
C PRO A 88 -10.14 2.02 -11.15
N PHE A 89 -9.38 2.12 -10.07
CA PHE A 89 -8.25 1.23 -9.77
C PHE A 89 -8.63 -0.25 -9.89
N VAL A 90 -9.70 -0.67 -9.21
CA VAL A 90 -10.16 -2.06 -9.17
C VAL A 90 -10.61 -2.54 -10.54
N THR A 91 -11.36 -1.69 -11.27
CA THR A 91 -11.86 -2.03 -12.61
C THR A 91 -10.75 -2.12 -13.64
N THR A 92 -9.70 -1.29 -13.52
CA THR A 92 -8.52 -1.35 -14.39
C THR A 92 -7.77 -2.67 -14.20
N ILE A 93 -7.51 -3.11 -12.97
CA ILE A 93 -6.88 -4.42 -12.72
C ILE A 93 -7.76 -5.55 -13.25
N ALA A 94 -9.06 -5.55 -12.95
CA ALA A 94 -9.98 -6.58 -13.42
C ALA A 94 -10.00 -6.69 -14.95
N ASN A 95 -10.02 -5.56 -15.67
CA ASN A 95 -9.98 -5.53 -17.13
C ASN A 95 -8.65 -6.07 -17.67
N ASN A 96 -7.53 -5.72 -17.03
CA ASN A 96 -6.22 -6.26 -17.37
C ASN A 96 -6.16 -7.78 -17.13
N MET A 97 -6.73 -8.28 -16.02
CA MET A 97 -6.81 -9.73 -15.74
C MET A 97 -7.66 -10.47 -16.78
N VAL A 98 -8.78 -9.88 -17.21
CA VAL A 98 -9.61 -10.46 -18.29
C VAL A 98 -8.80 -10.61 -19.58
N ARG A 99 -8.07 -9.56 -19.98
CA ARG A 99 -7.22 -9.58 -21.16
C ARG A 99 -6.07 -10.58 -21.02
N THR A 100 -5.27 -10.46 -19.98
CA THR A 100 -4.07 -11.27 -19.74
C THR A 100 -4.42 -12.75 -19.54
N GLY A 101 -5.50 -13.05 -18.78
CA GLY A 101 -5.99 -14.41 -18.60
C GLY A 101 -6.53 -15.02 -19.89
N GLY A 102 -7.27 -14.22 -20.70
CA GLY A 102 -7.74 -14.64 -22.01
C GLY A 102 -6.59 -14.94 -22.98
N ASP A 103 -5.54 -14.11 -23.00
CA ASP A 103 -4.32 -14.34 -23.78
C ASP A 103 -3.59 -15.62 -23.34
N ALA A 104 -3.65 -15.95 -22.04
CA ALA A 104 -3.12 -17.20 -21.49
C ALA A 104 -4.06 -18.41 -21.68
N GLY A 105 -5.24 -18.21 -22.27
CA GLY A 105 -6.19 -19.27 -22.62
C GLY A 105 -7.23 -19.61 -21.56
N LEU A 106 -7.37 -18.81 -20.49
CA LEU A 106 -8.42 -18.94 -19.48
C LEU A 106 -9.76 -18.38 -19.98
N ASP A 107 -10.87 -18.91 -19.46
CA ASP A 107 -12.22 -18.33 -19.58
C ASP A 107 -12.49 -17.42 -18.37
N VAL A 108 -12.26 -16.11 -18.53
CA VAL A 108 -12.28 -15.15 -17.43
C VAL A 108 -13.60 -14.38 -17.39
N SER A 109 -14.23 -14.36 -16.23
CA SER A 109 -15.45 -13.59 -15.97
C SER A 109 -15.31 -12.66 -14.77
N VAL A 110 -16.04 -11.53 -14.77
CA VAL A 110 -16.05 -10.57 -13.67
C VAL A 110 -17.47 -10.45 -13.10
N PHE A 111 -17.60 -10.61 -11.80
CA PHE A 111 -18.84 -10.35 -11.08
C PHE A 111 -18.94 -8.85 -10.76
N LYS A 112 -19.95 -8.17 -11.32
CA LYS A 112 -20.15 -6.74 -11.05
C LYS A 112 -20.88 -6.52 -9.73
N ASN A 113 -20.34 -5.63 -8.88
CA ASN A 113 -20.92 -5.30 -7.58
C ASN A 113 -20.58 -3.86 -7.16
N ASN A 114 -21.24 -3.37 -6.09
CA ASN A 114 -21.05 -2.02 -5.54
C ASN A 114 -20.21 -1.98 -4.25
N GLY A 115 -19.69 -3.13 -3.80
CA GLY A 115 -18.78 -3.19 -2.65
C GLY A 115 -19.46 -3.48 -1.30
N SER A 116 -20.39 -4.45 -1.26
CA SER A 116 -20.97 -4.91 0.00
C SER A 116 -20.66 -6.40 0.26
N PRO A 117 -20.54 -6.83 1.55
CA PRO A 117 -20.33 -8.23 1.89
C PRO A 117 -21.40 -9.18 1.35
N ALA A 118 -22.66 -8.71 1.24
CA ALA A 118 -23.73 -9.49 0.66
C ALA A 118 -23.52 -9.73 -0.84
N GLU A 119 -23.09 -8.72 -1.60
CA GLU A 119 -22.79 -8.86 -3.02
C GLU A 119 -21.54 -9.71 -3.24
N TRP A 120 -20.52 -9.61 -2.39
CA TRP A 120 -19.33 -10.48 -2.44
C TRP A 120 -19.70 -11.95 -2.22
N THR A 121 -20.52 -12.22 -1.18
CA THR A 121 -21.07 -13.57 -0.92
C THR A 121 -21.83 -14.09 -2.14
N GLN A 122 -22.64 -13.26 -2.79
CA GLN A 122 -23.35 -13.62 -4.01
C GLN A 122 -22.38 -13.93 -5.15
N GLY A 123 -21.33 -13.12 -5.34
CA GLY A 123 -20.32 -13.32 -6.37
C GLY A 123 -19.62 -14.68 -6.26
N VAL A 124 -19.15 -15.04 -5.04
CA VAL A 124 -18.55 -16.35 -4.79
C VAL A 124 -19.55 -17.48 -5.02
N SER A 125 -20.79 -17.33 -4.54
CA SER A 125 -21.85 -18.33 -4.74
C SER A 125 -22.19 -18.54 -6.23
N ASP A 126 -22.22 -17.46 -7.00
CA ASP A 126 -22.46 -17.51 -8.47
C ASP A 126 -21.30 -18.21 -9.19
N ALA A 127 -20.03 -17.95 -8.77
CA ALA A 127 -18.86 -18.63 -9.31
C ALA A 127 -18.91 -20.13 -9.06
N ILE A 128 -19.24 -20.55 -7.83
CA ILE A 128 -19.47 -21.98 -7.48
C ILE A 128 -20.57 -22.59 -8.35
N ALA A 129 -21.72 -21.93 -8.46
CA ALA A 129 -22.85 -22.42 -9.24
C ALA A 129 -22.56 -22.56 -10.74
N LYS A 130 -21.63 -21.75 -11.27
CA LYS A 130 -21.14 -21.80 -12.65
C LYS A 130 -19.98 -22.77 -12.86
N ASN A 131 -19.58 -23.49 -11.83
CA ASN A 131 -18.44 -24.41 -11.82
C ASN A 131 -17.14 -23.73 -12.27
N ALA A 132 -16.84 -22.56 -11.72
CA ALA A 132 -15.54 -21.95 -11.92
C ALA A 132 -14.43 -22.87 -11.39
N ASP A 133 -13.31 -22.98 -12.08
CA ASP A 133 -12.15 -23.74 -11.63
C ASP A 133 -11.31 -22.94 -10.60
N SER A 134 -11.38 -21.61 -10.66
CA SER A 134 -10.70 -20.70 -9.74
C SER A 134 -11.50 -19.41 -9.52
N ILE A 135 -11.34 -18.81 -8.34
CA ILE A 135 -11.96 -17.53 -7.95
C ILE A 135 -10.86 -16.58 -7.52
N ASP A 136 -10.90 -15.34 -8.00
CA ASP A 136 -10.07 -14.25 -7.54
C ASP A 136 -10.86 -13.28 -6.66
N LEU A 137 -10.38 -13.02 -5.45
CA LEU A 137 -10.87 -11.97 -4.57
C LEU A 137 -9.97 -10.74 -4.78
N LEU A 138 -10.45 -9.77 -5.57
CA LEU A 138 -9.65 -8.66 -6.06
C LEU A 138 -9.80 -7.40 -5.18
N ALA A 139 -8.66 -6.87 -4.73
CA ALA A 139 -8.47 -5.51 -4.22
C ALA A 139 -9.19 -5.18 -2.91
N GLY A 140 -8.76 -5.81 -1.84
CA GLY A 140 -9.15 -5.43 -0.48
C GLY A 140 -10.41 -6.09 0.06
N LEU A 141 -10.96 -7.06 -0.65
CA LEU A 141 -12.09 -7.85 -0.22
C LEU A 141 -11.67 -8.81 0.92
N ASP A 142 -12.02 -8.49 2.18
CA ASP A 142 -11.64 -9.31 3.34
C ASP A 142 -12.31 -10.70 3.31
N PRO A 143 -11.56 -11.80 3.16
CA PRO A 143 -12.11 -13.16 3.17
C PRO A 143 -12.81 -13.51 4.46
N ALA A 144 -12.41 -12.92 5.60
CA ALA A 144 -13.05 -13.14 6.89
C ALA A 144 -14.51 -12.66 6.89
N ALA A 145 -14.84 -11.60 6.13
CA ALA A 145 -16.20 -11.10 5.98
C ALA A 145 -17.11 -12.04 5.19
N ILE A 146 -16.54 -12.95 4.41
CA ILE A 146 -17.24 -13.92 3.54
C ILE A 146 -16.69 -15.34 3.70
N SER A 147 -16.25 -15.69 4.90
CA SER A 147 -15.57 -16.97 5.17
C SER A 147 -16.38 -18.22 4.78
N ALA A 148 -17.70 -18.21 4.99
CA ALA A 148 -18.55 -19.36 4.65
C ALA A 148 -18.56 -19.69 3.16
N PRO A 149 -18.83 -18.77 2.20
CA PRO A 149 -18.74 -19.08 0.79
C PRO A 149 -17.31 -19.36 0.32
N VAL A 150 -16.28 -18.76 0.90
CA VAL A 150 -14.87 -19.09 0.60
C VAL A 150 -14.57 -20.52 0.99
N GLN A 151 -14.92 -20.97 2.20
CA GLN A 151 -14.76 -22.36 2.64
C GLN A 151 -15.58 -23.34 1.79
N GLN A 152 -16.76 -22.92 1.33
CA GLN A 152 -17.56 -23.75 0.42
C GLN A 152 -16.86 -23.94 -0.93
N ALA A 153 -16.23 -22.89 -1.49
CA ALA A 153 -15.49 -22.96 -2.74
C ALA A 153 -14.28 -23.91 -2.60
N THR A 154 -13.44 -23.68 -1.59
CA THR A 154 -12.24 -24.53 -1.36
C THR A 154 -12.59 -25.98 -0.98
N GLY A 155 -13.73 -26.21 -0.30
CA GLY A 155 -14.27 -27.53 -0.02
C GLY A 155 -14.80 -28.29 -1.25
N GLN A 156 -14.91 -27.62 -2.41
CA GLN A 156 -15.27 -28.17 -3.71
C GLN A 156 -14.08 -28.16 -4.70
N ASP A 157 -12.87 -28.08 -4.19
CA ASP A 157 -11.61 -28.03 -4.96
C ASP A 157 -11.51 -26.80 -5.92
N ILE A 158 -12.29 -25.73 -5.67
CA ILE A 158 -12.17 -24.45 -6.38
C ILE A 158 -11.07 -23.64 -5.69
N SER A 159 -10.00 -23.32 -6.42
CA SER A 159 -8.93 -22.49 -5.90
C SER A 159 -9.42 -21.05 -5.64
N VAL A 160 -9.09 -20.46 -4.48
CA VAL A 160 -9.39 -19.08 -4.17
C VAL A 160 -8.08 -18.31 -4.00
N VAL A 161 -7.87 -17.31 -4.85
CA VAL A 161 -6.71 -16.42 -4.83
C VAL A 161 -7.13 -15.06 -4.30
N ALA A 162 -6.31 -14.48 -3.42
CA ALA A 162 -6.48 -13.12 -2.94
C ALA A 162 -5.47 -12.20 -3.66
N THR A 163 -5.97 -11.36 -4.55
CA THR A 163 -5.14 -10.41 -5.30
C THR A 163 -5.23 -9.03 -4.69
N HIS A 164 -4.07 -8.42 -4.41
CA HIS A 164 -3.98 -7.06 -3.87
C HIS A 164 -4.72 -6.89 -2.53
N LEU A 165 -4.54 -7.84 -1.63
CA LEU A 165 -5.24 -7.89 -0.33
C LEU A 165 -4.30 -7.83 0.87
N TYR A 166 -3.21 -8.58 0.83
CA TYR A 166 -2.27 -8.74 1.94
C TYR A 166 -0.94 -8.03 1.68
N ASP A 167 -0.32 -7.54 2.75
CA ASP A 167 1.09 -7.15 2.72
C ASP A 167 2.00 -8.37 2.48
N VAL A 168 3.18 -8.16 1.90
CA VAL A 168 4.16 -9.22 1.64
C VAL A 168 4.61 -9.96 2.90
N ASN A 169 4.52 -9.33 4.06
CA ASN A 169 4.87 -9.90 5.37
C ASN A 169 3.65 -10.35 6.18
N GLN A 170 2.43 -10.14 5.66
CA GLN A 170 1.20 -10.45 6.39
C GLN A 170 0.82 -11.92 6.20
N PRO A 171 0.39 -12.63 7.28
CA PRO A 171 -0.14 -13.98 7.14
C PRO A 171 -1.44 -13.97 6.34
N VAL A 172 -1.54 -14.88 5.38
CA VAL A 172 -2.73 -15.08 4.54
C VAL A 172 -3.76 -15.92 5.28
N ASP A 173 -5.06 -15.64 5.08
CA ASP A 173 -6.16 -16.44 5.63
C ASP A 173 -6.00 -17.91 5.19
N PRO A 174 -6.10 -18.89 6.11
CA PRO A 174 -5.88 -20.31 5.79
C PRO A 174 -6.89 -20.91 4.81
N ASN A 175 -8.00 -20.23 4.54
CA ASN A 175 -8.99 -20.65 3.54
C ASN A 175 -8.64 -20.11 2.13
N ILE A 176 -7.63 -19.27 1.98
CA ILE A 176 -7.13 -18.75 0.71
C ILE A 176 -6.05 -19.71 0.19
N THR A 177 -6.18 -20.12 -1.08
CA THR A 177 -5.27 -21.08 -1.70
C THR A 177 -3.92 -20.45 -2.06
N ALA A 178 -3.95 -19.21 -2.55
CA ALA A 178 -2.76 -18.41 -2.87
C ALA A 178 -3.06 -16.92 -2.74
N ALA A 179 -2.01 -16.10 -2.64
CA ALA A 179 -2.17 -14.65 -2.60
C ALA A 179 -1.15 -13.96 -3.52
N MET A 180 -1.57 -12.86 -4.13
CA MET A 180 -0.72 -11.93 -4.82
C MET A 180 -0.58 -10.69 -3.94
N ASN A 181 0.47 -10.68 -3.13
CA ASN A 181 0.72 -9.70 -2.07
C ASN A 181 1.44 -8.46 -2.62
N ILE A 182 1.22 -7.33 -1.95
CA ILE A 182 1.77 -6.02 -2.27
C ILE A 182 2.60 -5.52 -1.06
N PRO A 183 3.70 -4.79 -1.25
CA PRO A 183 4.48 -4.23 -0.15
C PRO A 183 3.82 -2.96 0.45
N TYR A 184 2.66 -3.12 1.08
CA TYR A 184 1.86 -2.00 1.61
C TYR A 184 2.54 -1.23 2.73
N GLU A 185 3.22 -1.92 3.64
CA GLU A 185 3.98 -1.27 4.70
C GLU A 185 5.06 -0.37 4.10
N GLN A 186 5.76 -0.84 3.06
CA GLN A 186 6.74 -0.03 2.33
C GLN A 186 6.08 1.16 1.61
N ALA A 187 4.89 0.99 1.03
CA ALA A 187 4.15 2.10 0.44
C ALA A 187 3.81 3.16 1.49
N GLY A 188 3.37 2.74 2.69
CA GLY A 188 3.14 3.65 3.82
C GLY A 188 4.40 4.42 4.24
N ARG A 189 5.56 3.76 4.31
CA ARG A 189 6.85 4.39 4.61
C ARG A 189 7.22 5.44 3.56
N LEU A 190 7.04 5.15 2.27
CA LEU A 190 7.32 6.11 1.19
C LEU A 190 6.39 7.33 1.22
N LEU A 191 5.12 7.14 1.58
CA LEU A 191 4.18 8.26 1.78
C LEU A 191 4.65 9.16 2.94
N ALA A 192 5.13 8.57 4.04
CA ALA A 192 5.66 9.30 5.18
C ALA A 192 6.98 10.01 4.83
N ASP A 193 7.91 9.32 4.16
CA ASP A 193 9.16 9.90 3.68
C ASP A 193 8.95 11.13 2.80
N TRP A 194 7.96 11.04 1.90
CA TRP A 194 7.58 12.19 1.07
C TRP A 194 7.12 13.37 1.93
N VAL A 195 6.22 13.15 2.88
CA VAL A 195 5.71 14.21 3.75
C VAL A 195 6.83 14.80 4.62
N ILE A 196 7.73 13.97 5.20
CA ILE A 196 8.90 14.44 5.94
C ILE A 196 9.75 15.39 5.09
N THR A 197 9.96 15.03 3.82
CA THR A 197 10.77 15.83 2.88
C THR A 197 10.08 17.15 2.54
N GLU A 198 8.79 17.13 2.25
CA GLU A 198 8.02 18.33 1.84
C GLU A 198 7.77 19.32 2.98
N THR A 199 7.82 18.86 4.23
CA THR A 199 7.54 19.67 5.42
C THR A 199 8.78 19.96 6.27
N ASP A 200 9.96 19.55 5.81
CA ASP A 200 11.19 19.61 6.61
C ASP A 200 11.03 18.96 8.01
N GLY A 201 10.17 17.94 8.10
CA GLY A 201 9.89 17.19 9.33
C GLY A 201 9.00 17.94 10.34
N ASP A 202 8.21 18.93 9.90
CA ASP A 202 7.19 19.61 10.70
C ASP A 202 5.80 19.35 10.08
N ALA A 203 5.25 18.16 10.36
CA ALA A 203 4.03 17.67 9.70
C ALA A 203 2.89 17.39 10.67
N ASN A 204 1.73 17.99 10.43
CA ASN A 204 0.44 17.57 11.01
C ASN A 204 -0.43 17.01 9.87
N VAL A 205 -0.53 15.69 9.81
CA VAL A 205 -1.03 14.97 8.64
C VAL A 205 -2.43 14.42 8.85
N LEU A 206 -3.33 14.69 7.90
CA LEU A 206 -4.61 13.99 7.79
C LEU A 206 -4.45 12.76 6.91
N VAL A 207 -4.57 11.56 7.48
CA VAL A 207 -4.57 10.28 6.74
C VAL A 207 -6.00 9.81 6.53
N THR A 208 -6.46 9.75 5.28
CA THR A 208 -7.77 9.18 4.96
C THR A 208 -7.66 7.68 4.72
N THR A 209 -8.53 6.91 5.34
CA THR A 209 -8.51 5.44 5.32
C THR A 209 -9.81 4.86 4.80
N ILE A 210 -9.80 3.57 4.42
CA ILE A 210 -11.00 2.75 4.20
C ILE A 210 -10.86 1.52 5.09
N ASN A 211 -11.52 1.52 6.23
CA ASN A 211 -11.34 0.52 7.30
C ASN A 211 -11.77 -0.91 6.94
N GLN A 212 -12.50 -1.10 5.83
CA GLN A 212 -12.91 -2.40 5.30
C GLN A 212 -11.84 -3.05 4.41
N VAL A 213 -10.77 -2.31 4.09
CA VAL A 213 -9.70 -2.75 3.17
C VAL A 213 -8.48 -3.16 3.98
N ASN A 214 -8.05 -4.41 3.82
CA ASN A 214 -6.98 -5.00 4.64
C ASN A 214 -5.64 -4.27 4.51
N SER A 215 -5.34 -3.69 3.35
CA SER A 215 -4.11 -2.92 3.13
C SER A 215 -4.02 -1.62 3.96
N THR A 216 -5.15 -1.12 4.49
CA THR A 216 -5.15 0.04 5.40
C THR A 216 -4.24 -0.16 6.60
N VAL A 217 -4.29 -1.34 7.23
CA VAL A 217 -3.53 -1.61 8.47
C VAL A 217 -2.02 -1.54 8.25
N PRO A 218 -1.42 -2.30 7.31
CA PRO A 218 0.02 -2.23 7.08
C PRO A 218 0.48 -0.87 6.54
N MET A 219 -0.30 -0.17 5.68
CA MET A 219 0.08 1.17 5.23
C MET A 219 0.11 2.18 6.37
N VAL A 220 -0.91 2.19 7.24
CA VAL A 220 -0.93 3.07 8.41
C VAL A 220 0.24 2.75 9.35
N ALA A 221 0.52 1.46 9.58
CA ALA A 221 1.66 1.05 10.39
C ALA A 221 2.99 1.55 9.80
N GLY A 222 3.17 1.45 8.48
CA GLY A 222 4.35 1.98 7.79
C GLY A 222 4.49 3.51 7.95
N ILE A 223 3.38 4.26 7.83
CA ILE A 223 3.38 5.72 8.03
C ILE A 223 3.76 6.08 9.47
N GLU A 224 3.10 5.46 10.46
CA GLU A 224 3.32 5.76 11.86
C GLU A 224 4.75 5.40 12.31
N ASP A 225 5.28 4.26 11.86
CA ASP A 225 6.63 3.81 12.20
C ASP A 225 7.71 4.70 11.55
N GLU A 226 7.52 5.11 10.30
CA GLU A 226 8.44 5.98 9.59
C GLU A 226 8.48 7.38 10.20
N PHE A 227 7.32 7.95 10.56
CA PHE A 227 7.26 9.22 11.28
C PHE A 227 7.94 9.11 12.65
N ALA A 228 7.69 8.04 13.42
CA ALA A 228 8.32 7.82 14.71
C ALA A 228 9.85 7.70 14.59
N THR A 229 10.34 7.07 13.51
CA THR A 229 11.76 6.79 13.31
C THR A 229 12.53 8.00 12.79
N LYS A 230 11.99 8.69 11.78
CA LYS A 230 12.68 9.77 11.05
C LYS A 230 12.27 11.18 11.47
N CYS A 231 11.06 11.36 12.04
CA CYS A 231 10.49 12.66 12.35
C CYS A 231 10.35 12.89 13.87
N GLY A 232 10.14 11.83 14.65
CA GLY A 232 9.91 11.93 16.08
C GLY A 232 8.68 12.78 16.43
N ASP A 233 8.85 13.73 17.36
CA ASP A 233 7.76 14.60 17.81
C ASP A 233 7.35 15.68 16.79
N GLY A 234 8.08 15.82 15.68
CA GLY A 234 7.79 16.80 14.63
C GLY A 234 6.65 16.39 13.69
N CYS A 235 6.26 15.11 13.68
CA CYS A 235 5.20 14.61 12.83
C CYS A 235 4.04 14.05 13.64
N ALA A 236 2.82 14.49 13.33
CA ALA A 236 1.59 14.03 13.94
C ALA A 236 0.61 13.48 12.89
N VAL A 237 -0.17 12.46 13.27
CA VAL A 237 -1.16 11.81 12.40
C VAL A 237 -2.55 11.92 12.99
N THR A 238 -3.49 12.46 12.21
CA THR A 238 -4.93 12.36 12.45
C THR A 238 -5.55 11.45 11.40
N LYS A 239 -6.24 10.39 11.82
CA LYS A 239 -6.90 9.45 10.90
C LYS A 239 -8.36 9.83 10.67
N LEU A 240 -8.78 9.80 9.42
CA LEU A 240 -10.17 9.97 8.99
C LEU A 240 -10.64 8.67 8.33
N ASP A 241 -11.33 7.86 9.11
CA ASP A 241 -11.85 6.57 8.64
C ASP A 241 -13.12 6.75 7.79
N SER A 242 -13.21 5.94 6.75
CA SER A 242 -14.39 5.80 5.90
C SER A 242 -14.68 4.33 5.57
N THR A 243 -15.80 4.09 4.91
CA THR A 243 -16.16 2.81 4.30
C THR A 243 -16.34 3.00 2.79
N LEU A 244 -16.31 1.93 2.01
CA LEU A 244 -16.59 1.99 0.56
C LEU A 244 -17.94 2.65 0.25
N ALA A 245 -18.95 2.41 1.10
CA ALA A 245 -20.29 3.00 0.94
C ALA A 245 -20.33 4.52 1.27
N GLU A 246 -19.34 5.02 2.00
CA GLU A 246 -19.27 6.43 2.45
C GLU A 246 -18.36 7.29 1.58
N LEU A 247 -17.68 6.74 0.59
CA LEU A 247 -16.80 7.50 -0.30
C LEU A 247 -17.47 8.73 -0.91
N GLY A 248 -18.78 8.65 -1.25
CA GLY A 248 -19.54 9.82 -1.73
C GLY A 248 -19.70 10.97 -0.73
N LYS A 249 -19.36 10.77 0.55
CA LYS A 249 -19.40 11.79 1.62
C LYS A 249 -18.01 12.25 2.03
N LEU A 250 -16.94 11.68 1.47
CA LEU A 250 -15.57 11.92 1.88
C LEU A 250 -15.19 13.40 1.78
N GLN A 251 -15.60 14.09 0.71
CA GLN A 251 -15.37 15.51 0.56
C GLN A 251 -15.84 16.31 1.79
N GLN A 252 -17.06 16.06 2.26
CA GLN A 252 -17.62 16.76 3.43
C GLN A 252 -16.89 16.38 4.72
N ALA A 253 -16.49 15.10 4.86
CA ALA A 253 -15.75 14.63 6.03
C ALA A 253 -14.36 15.27 6.11
N VAL A 254 -13.63 15.36 4.98
CA VAL A 254 -12.34 16.06 4.89
C VAL A 254 -12.48 17.55 5.19
N GLN A 255 -13.51 18.24 4.64
CA GLN A 255 -13.78 19.64 4.97
C GLN A 255 -13.98 19.83 6.47
N SER A 256 -14.73 18.93 7.11
CA SER A 256 -14.96 19.00 8.55
C SER A 256 -13.68 18.78 9.35
N ALA A 257 -12.84 17.82 8.97
CA ALA A 257 -11.57 17.57 9.62
C ALA A 257 -10.61 18.77 9.50
N LEU A 258 -10.41 19.29 8.29
CA LEU A 258 -9.55 20.46 8.02
C LEU A 258 -10.05 21.77 8.67
N THR A 259 -11.35 21.87 8.91
CA THR A 259 -11.93 23.01 9.64
C THR A 259 -11.75 22.87 11.14
N SER A 260 -11.84 21.64 11.67
CA SER A 260 -11.70 21.35 13.08
C SER A 260 -10.26 21.43 13.57
N ASP A 261 -9.31 21.09 12.71
CA ASP A 261 -7.87 21.21 12.93
C ASP A 261 -7.22 22.01 11.78
N PRO A 262 -7.13 23.34 11.90
CA PRO A 262 -6.54 24.20 10.88
C PRO A 262 -5.01 24.06 10.78
N ASP A 263 -4.36 23.41 11.76
CA ASP A 263 -2.91 23.21 11.78
C ASP A 263 -2.48 22.00 10.91
N ILE A 264 -3.43 21.19 10.40
CA ILE A 264 -3.14 20.18 9.38
C ILE A 264 -2.50 20.88 8.18
N ASN A 265 -1.28 20.43 7.81
CA ASN A 265 -0.49 20.99 6.74
C ASN A 265 -0.20 20.02 5.59
N TYR A 266 -0.58 18.75 5.70
CA TYR A 266 -0.49 17.77 4.64
C TYR A 266 -1.63 16.74 4.69
N VAL A 267 -1.95 16.11 3.54
CA VAL A 267 -2.95 15.03 3.49
C VAL A 267 -2.33 13.80 2.82
N ILE A 268 -2.53 12.64 3.41
CA ILE A 268 -2.24 11.35 2.79
C ILE A 268 -3.56 10.65 2.48
N ASN A 269 -3.78 10.32 1.21
CA ASN A 269 -4.88 9.45 0.81
C ASN A 269 -4.31 8.04 0.54
N LEU A 270 -4.76 7.02 1.30
CA LEU A 270 -4.27 5.65 1.12
C LEU A 270 -4.73 5.00 -0.19
N TYR A 271 -5.72 5.58 -0.87
CA TYR A 271 -6.30 5.03 -2.11
C TYR A 271 -6.61 6.17 -3.08
N ASP A 272 -5.79 6.29 -4.10
CA ASP A 272 -5.76 7.42 -5.04
C ASP A 272 -7.13 7.71 -5.69
N SER A 273 -7.61 6.88 -6.60
CA SER A 273 -8.84 7.12 -7.36
C SER A 273 -10.11 7.05 -6.52
N ALA A 274 -10.04 6.42 -5.34
CA ALA A 274 -11.18 6.35 -4.42
C ALA A 274 -11.31 7.61 -3.55
N GLN A 275 -10.20 8.26 -3.20
CA GLN A 275 -10.16 9.32 -2.18
C GLN A 275 -9.64 10.66 -2.70
N ALA A 276 -8.60 10.69 -3.53
CA ALA A 276 -7.91 11.92 -3.89
C ALA A 276 -8.81 12.95 -4.61
N PRO A 277 -9.71 12.60 -5.54
CA PRO A 277 -10.60 13.59 -6.16
C PRO A 277 -11.54 14.28 -5.15
N GLN A 278 -12.03 13.56 -4.15
CA GLN A 278 -12.90 14.10 -3.11
C GLN A 278 -12.13 15.00 -2.13
N THR A 279 -10.90 14.59 -1.79
CA THR A 279 -9.98 15.34 -0.94
C THR A 279 -9.55 16.65 -1.63
N GLU A 280 -9.18 16.59 -2.90
CA GLU A 280 -8.85 17.76 -3.69
C GLU A 280 -10.03 18.75 -3.76
N ALA A 281 -11.25 18.25 -4.00
CA ALA A 281 -12.45 19.06 -4.01
C ALA A 281 -12.70 19.74 -2.65
N ALA A 282 -12.41 19.03 -1.53
CA ALA A 282 -12.52 19.59 -0.19
C ALA A 282 -11.53 20.73 0.05
N ILE A 283 -10.26 20.53 -0.30
CA ILE A 283 -9.17 21.51 -0.19
C ILE A 283 -9.51 22.78 -1.00
N LYS A 284 -9.91 22.60 -2.26
CA LYS A 284 -10.30 23.72 -3.15
C LYS A 284 -11.50 24.49 -2.59
N ALA A 285 -12.51 23.80 -2.07
CA ALA A 285 -13.71 24.44 -1.51
C ALA A 285 -13.43 25.26 -0.24
N LEU A 286 -12.40 24.87 0.54
CA LEU A 286 -11.94 25.61 1.72
C LEU A 286 -10.93 26.72 1.38
N GLY A 287 -10.44 26.79 0.15
CA GLY A 287 -9.39 27.72 -0.27
C GLY A 287 -8.02 27.44 0.37
N ARG A 288 -7.78 26.20 0.86
CA ARG A 288 -6.53 25.76 1.48
C ARG A 288 -5.50 25.40 0.39
N ASN A 289 -5.07 26.40 -0.40
CA ASN A 289 -4.11 26.22 -1.50
C ASN A 289 -2.69 25.88 -1.01
N ASP A 290 -2.46 25.95 0.28
CA ASP A 290 -1.25 25.53 0.99
C ASP A 290 -1.14 24.01 1.12
N LEU A 291 -2.26 23.29 1.09
CA LEU A 291 -2.28 21.84 1.29
C LEU A 291 -1.93 21.07 0.02
N LYS A 292 -1.20 19.99 0.22
CA LYS A 292 -0.87 18.99 -0.80
C LYS A 292 -1.36 17.61 -0.38
N ILE A 293 -1.46 16.71 -1.37
CA ILE A 293 -1.87 15.33 -1.20
C ILE A 293 -0.74 14.42 -1.66
N ALA A 294 -0.36 13.45 -0.82
CA ALA A 294 0.39 12.27 -1.22
C ALA A 294 -0.59 11.08 -1.27
N THR A 295 -0.45 10.21 -2.26
CA THR A 295 -1.38 9.10 -2.44
C THR A 295 -0.71 7.83 -2.96
N PHE A 296 -1.47 6.73 -3.04
CA PHE A 296 -1.00 5.41 -3.43
C PHE A 296 -1.97 4.75 -4.40
N ASN A 297 -1.50 4.01 -5.33
CA ASN A 297 -2.03 2.99 -6.23
C ASN A 297 -1.57 3.13 -7.70
N GLY A 298 -1.26 4.33 -8.19
CA GLY A 298 -0.85 4.51 -9.59
C GLY A 298 -1.98 4.41 -10.61
N THR A 299 -3.20 4.81 -10.23
CA THR A 299 -4.32 4.85 -11.17
C THR A 299 -4.02 5.87 -12.29
N PRO A 300 -4.12 5.50 -13.58
CA PRO A 300 -3.70 6.38 -14.68
C PRO A 300 -4.30 7.78 -14.63
N GLU A 301 -5.61 7.89 -14.35
CA GLU A 301 -6.31 9.16 -14.28
C GLU A 301 -5.82 10.06 -13.14
N ILE A 302 -5.25 9.49 -12.08
CA ILE A 302 -4.65 10.24 -10.98
C ILE A 302 -3.24 10.67 -11.34
N LEU A 303 -2.43 9.78 -11.91
CA LEU A 303 -1.08 10.11 -12.38
C LEU A 303 -1.11 11.29 -13.38
N GLU A 304 -2.09 11.35 -14.28
CA GLU A 304 -2.27 12.45 -15.23
C GLU A 304 -2.51 13.80 -14.56
N THR A 305 -2.94 13.83 -13.31
CA THR A 305 -3.19 15.08 -12.57
C THR A 305 -1.94 15.63 -11.86
N ILE A 306 -0.89 14.82 -11.70
CA ILE A 306 0.33 15.23 -11.01
C ILE A 306 1.10 16.25 -11.86
N GLY A 307 1.56 17.32 -11.23
CA GLY A 307 2.33 18.39 -11.88
C GLY A 307 2.74 19.48 -10.91
N PRO A 308 3.52 20.49 -11.35
CA PRO A 308 4.10 21.51 -10.46
C PRO A 308 3.08 22.28 -9.63
N ASP A 309 1.90 22.53 -10.19
CA ASP A 309 0.84 23.30 -9.54
C ASP A 309 -0.31 22.41 -9.00
N SER A 310 -0.17 21.10 -9.09
CA SER A 310 -1.20 20.16 -8.64
C SER A 310 -1.33 20.13 -7.13
N VAL A 311 -2.55 19.89 -6.65
CA VAL A 311 -2.82 19.58 -5.24
C VAL A 311 -2.30 18.16 -4.93
N ILE A 312 -2.44 17.20 -5.88
CA ILE A 312 -1.85 15.88 -5.77
C ILE A 312 -0.37 16.00 -6.16
N ALA A 313 0.52 15.94 -5.17
CA ALA A 313 1.94 16.22 -5.34
C ALA A 313 2.73 14.96 -5.75
N MET A 314 2.32 13.80 -5.27
CA MET A 314 2.98 12.52 -5.56
C MET A 314 2.02 11.35 -5.45
N ASP A 315 2.45 10.25 -6.08
CA ASP A 315 1.82 8.93 -5.96
C ASP A 315 2.90 7.84 -5.79
N VAL A 316 2.72 6.99 -4.80
CA VAL A 316 3.46 5.72 -4.72
C VAL A 316 2.71 4.73 -5.59
N ALA A 317 3.16 4.59 -6.82
CA ALA A 317 2.44 3.85 -7.85
C ALA A 317 2.81 2.38 -7.90
N GLU A 318 1.85 1.59 -8.31
CA GLU A 318 1.98 0.22 -8.79
C GLU A 318 1.63 0.19 -10.28
N ASN A 319 2.16 -0.79 -11.03
CA ASN A 319 1.67 -1.00 -12.39
C ASN A 319 0.49 -1.97 -12.38
N LEU A 320 -0.71 -1.47 -12.71
CA LEU A 320 -1.98 -2.24 -12.61
C LEU A 320 -2.03 -3.40 -13.62
N GLU A 321 -1.26 -3.33 -14.69
CA GLU A 321 -1.12 -4.44 -15.63
C GLU A 321 -0.15 -5.50 -15.06
N TRP A 322 0.96 -5.09 -14.42
CA TRP A 322 1.87 -6.02 -13.77
C TRP A 322 1.18 -6.81 -12.65
N ILE A 323 0.32 -6.13 -11.85
CA ILE A 323 -0.55 -6.79 -10.86
C ILE A 323 -1.41 -7.87 -11.51
N ALA A 324 -2.02 -7.55 -12.66
CA ALA A 324 -2.84 -8.52 -13.38
C ALA A 324 -2.02 -9.73 -13.87
N TYR A 325 -0.80 -9.52 -14.38
CA TYR A 325 0.09 -10.62 -14.74
C TYR A 325 0.45 -11.48 -13.53
N GLY A 326 0.79 -10.86 -12.39
CA GLY A 326 1.08 -11.58 -11.14
C GLY A 326 -0.10 -12.39 -10.63
N ALA A 327 -1.32 -11.85 -10.69
CA ALA A 327 -2.54 -12.57 -10.33
C ALA A 327 -2.81 -13.76 -11.26
N ILE A 328 -2.71 -13.56 -12.56
CA ILE A 328 -2.91 -14.63 -13.57
C ILE A 328 -1.83 -15.71 -13.40
N ASP A 329 -0.58 -15.37 -13.08
CA ASP A 329 0.47 -16.34 -12.78
C ASP A 329 0.07 -17.28 -11.63
N GLN A 330 -0.49 -16.76 -10.53
CA GLN A 330 -0.97 -17.58 -9.42
C GLN A 330 -2.09 -18.52 -9.86
N HIS A 331 -3.06 -18.03 -10.63
CA HIS A 331 -4.14 -18.88 -11.17
C HIS A 331 -3.61 -19.97 -12.11
N LEU A 332 -2.71 -19.62 -13.03
CA LEU A 332 -2.11 -20.59 -13.95
C LEU A 332 -1.35 -21.70 -13.20
N ARG A 333 -0.60 -21.34 -12.14
CA ARG A 333 0.08 -22.32 -11.29
C ARG A 333 -0.90 -23.30 -10.68
N LEU A 334 -1.89 -22.81 -9.98
CA LEU A 334 -2.90 -23.64 -9.32
C LEU A 334 -3.67 -24.52 -10.32
N LEU A 335 -4.10 -23.96 -11.45
CA LEU A 335 -4.87 -24.64 -12.47
C LEU A 335 -4.06 -25.67 -13.27
N SER A 336 -2.73 -25.51 -13.33
CA SER A 336 -1.81 -26.49 -13.93
C SER A 336 -1.27 -27.52 -12.93
N GLY A 337 -1.59 -27.40 -11.63
CA GLY A 337 -1.11 -28.27 -10.56
C GLY A 337 0.32 -27.94 -10.09
N ALA A 338 0.82 -26.73 -10.38
CA ALA A 338 2.07 -26.22 -9.84
C ALA A 338 1.87 -25.51 -8.51
N GLU A 339 2.94 -25.40 -7.72
CA GLU A 339 2.90 -24.65 -6.46
C GLU A 339 2.76 -23.13 -6.72
N PRO A 340 1.91 -22.42 -5.96
CA PRO A 340 1.83 -20.98 -6.03
C PRO A 340 3.13 -20.32 -5.54
N THR A 341 3.37 -19.08 -5.97
CA THR A 341 4.54 -18.31 -5.49
C THR A 341 4.19 -17.53 -4.23
N THR A 342 5.17 -17.36 -3.35
CA THR A 342 5.02 -16.59 -2.10
C THR A 342 5.54 -15.14 -2.24
N THR A 343 6.26 -14.85 -3.32
CA THR A 343 6.89 -13.54 -3.59
C THR A 343 6.56 -13.08 -5.00
N PRO A 344 5.37 -12.49 -5.23
CA PRO A 344 4.93 -12.09 -6.56
C PRO A 344 5.76 -10.96 -7.18
N ASN A 345 6.62 -10.28 -6.39
CA ASN A 345 7.56 -9.25 -6.84
C ASN A 345 6.92 -8.09 -7.60
N ILE A 346 5.80 -7.57 -7.09
CA ILE A 346 5.18 -6.36 -7.64
C ILE A 346 5.95 -5.15 -7.12
N PRO A 347 6.61 -4.38 -8.01
CA PRO A 347 7.41 -3.24 -7.59
C PRO A 347 6.55 -2.01 -7.32
N LEU A 348 7.04 -1.14 -6.43
CA LEU A 348 6.55 0.22 -6.25
C LEU A 348 7.41 1.20 -7.05
N ARG A 349 6.81 2.31 -7.51
CA ARG A 349 7.53 3.44 -8.09
C ARG A 349 6.93 4.75 -7.61
N VAL A 350 7.77 5.69 -7.20
CA VAL A 350 7.33 7.04 -6.81
C VAL A 350 7.26 7.94 -8.03
N PHE A 351 6.09 8.56 -8.25
CA PHE A 351 5.88 9.61 -9.24
C PHE A 351 5.56 10.93 -8.58
N ASP A 352 6.23 11.97 -9.04
CA ASP A 352 6.01 13.37 -8.66
C ASP A 352 6.23 14.28 -9.88
N ALA A 353 6.14 15.58 -9.71
CA ALA A 353 6.32 16.54 -10.80
C ALA A 353 7.66 16.43 -11.55
N SER A 354 8.69 15.84 -10.94
CA SER A 354 10.02 15.71 -11.56
C SER A 354 10.11 14.58 -12.59
N ASN A 355 9.30 13.51 -12.44
CA ASN A 355 9.38 12.31 -13.28
C ASN A 355 8.02 11.87 -13.86
N ILE A 356 6.93 12.57 -13.57
CA ILE A 356 5.58 12.19 -14.06
C ILE A 356 5.49 12.11 -15.58
N ALA A 357 6.32 12.84 -16.30
CA ALA A 357 6.41 12.75 -17.76
C ALA A 357 6.81 11.34 -18.26
N GLU A 358 7.37 10.50 -17.39
CA GLU A 358 7.70 9.10 -17.68
C GLU A 358 6.49 8.18 -17.53
N ALA A 359 5.46 8.57 -16.76
CA ALA A 359 4.23 7.81 -16.55
C ALA A 359 3.30 7.89 -17.77
N THR A 360 3.82 7.55 -18.95
CA THR A 360 3.10 7.61 -20.22
C THR A 360 2.96 6.23 -20.85
N GLY A 361 2.00 6.11 -21.78
CA GLY A 361 1.73 4.84 -22.45
C GLY A 361 1.15 3.77 -21.52
N PRO A 362 0.95 2.56 -22.04
CA PRO A 362 0.36 1.46 -21.28
C PRO A 362 1.28 0.94 -20.15
N GLU A 363 2.58 1.21 -20.21
CA GLU A 363 3.57 0.82 -19.21
C GLU A 363 3.60 1.74 -18.00
N LEU A 364 3.00 2.93 -18.10
CA LEU A 364 2.97 3.95 -17.05
C LEU A 364 4.34 4.16 -16.37
N GLY A 365 5.40 4.17 -17.18
CA GLY A 365 6.77 4.35 -16.72
C GLY A 365 7.44 3.15 -16.06
N PHE A 366 6.78 2.00 -15.96
CA PHE A 366 7.36 0.78 -15.34
C PHE A 366 8.17 -0.08 -16.30
N GLY A 367 8.27 0.32 -17.58
CA GLY A 367 8.86 -0.52 -18.63
C GLY A 367 7.94 -1.68 -19.01
N ASP A 368 8.34 -2.46 -20.00
CA ASP A 368 7.54 -3.56 -20.58
C ASP A 368 8.14 -4.96 -20.34
N SER A 369 9.29 -5.04 -19.69
CA SER A 369 10.03 -6.30 -19.47
C SER A 369 9.22 -7.36 -18.73
N PHE A 370 8.26 -6.96 -17.88
CA PHE A 370 7.40 -7.92 -17.18
C PHE A 370 6.46 -8.68 -18.13
N ARG A 371 5.97 -8.06 -19.21
CA ARG A 371 5.10 -8.74 -20.19
C ARG A 371 5.82 -9.90 -20.85
N SER A 372 6.99 -9.63 -21.43
CA SER A 372 7.81 -10.68 -22.04
C SER A 372 8.30 -11.70 -21.02
N GLY A 373 8.64 -11.26 -19.81
CA GLY A 373 9.07 -12.13 -18.73
C GLY A 373 7.98 -13.12 -18.29
N TYR A 374 6.74 -12.68 -18.12
CA TYR A 374 5.62 -13.58 -17.83
C TYR A 374 5.25 -14.48 -19.01
N GLN A 375 5.29 -13.97 -20.26
CA GLN A 375 5.03 -14.81 -21.44
C GLN A 375 6.06 -15.94 -21.57
N GLU A 376 7.34 -15.67 -21.31
CA GLU A 376 8.39 -16.69 -21.23
C GLU A 376 8.12 -17.68 -20.11
N LEU A 377 7.78 -17.16 -18.90
CA LEU A 377 7.48 -17.96 -17.72
C LEU A 377 6.31 -18.94 -17.94
N TRP A 378 5.32 -18.54 -18.77
CA TRP A 378 4.13 -19.32 -19.10
C TRP A 378 4.25 -20.20 -20.34
N GLY A 379 5.39 -20.14 -21.03
CA GLY A 379 5.62 -20.90 -22.27
C GLY A 379 4.74 -20.46 -23.45
N LEU A 380 4.37 -19.15 -23.50
CA LEU A 380 3.49 -18.58 -24.52
C LEU A 380 4.24 -17.89 -25.68
N GLN A 381 5.53 -18.15 -25.86
CA GLN A 381 6.35 -17.59 -26.96
C GLN A 381 6.17 -18.35 -28.26
#